data_fa16db7d1192a99ba558340548f00f90
#
_entry.id   fa16db7d1192a99ba558340548f00f90
#
_cell.length_a   1.000
_cell.length_b   1.000
_cell.length_c   1.000
_cell.angle_alpha   90.00
_cell.angle_beta   90.00
_cell.angle_gamma   90.00
#
_symmetry.space_group_name_H-M   'P 1'
#
loop_
_entity.id
_entity.type
_entity.pdbx_description
1 polymer ?
#
loop_
_entity_poly.entity_id
_entity_poly.type
_entity_poly.pdbx_seq_one_letter_code
_entity_poly.pdbx_strand_id
1 'polypeptide(L)'
;GKRQAGPFSRAELKPNPKPPGRKAGHPAAHRPVPERVDRTLRARLPILCQCGGCIKHADTQAQYQIDMPMPVPVRTTRFDVEIGHCMTCGKRHQGRHAEQTSDALGSAAVQMGPGLMGVASLLKHKHGLSYGAIGQLLEGLTGHRFARSSYVRADTRLAERLLGTYARMVLQLKRGAVAYVDETGWRVGGAPAWLWVVANDAITVYAIEDSRGHEVIKNLLGSDFAGVLKADCFTAYDSKALAD
;
A
#
# COMPACT_ATOMS: atom_id res chain seq x y z
N GLY A 1 8.45 -35.70 -4.41
CA GLY A 1 7.70 -35.67 -5.64
C GLY A 1 6.74 -34.50 -5.61
N LYS A 2 6.80 -33.55 -6.54
CA LYS A 2 5.79 -32.50 -6.70
C LYS A 2 4.47 -33.16 -7.07
N ARG A 3 3.43 -33.04 -6.22
CA ARG A 3 2.07 -33.40 -6.60
C ARG A 3 1.68 -32.50 -7.78
N GLN A 4 1.49 -33.08 -8.96
CA GLN A 4 0.85 -32.39 -10.05
C GLN A 4 -0.59 -32.10 -9.62
N ALA A 5 -1.04 -30.84 -9.80
CA ALA A 5 -2.44 -30.51 -9.68
C ALA A 5 -3.23 -31.39 -10.65
N GLY A 6 -4.30 -32.01 -10.17
CA GLY A 6 -5.18 -32.84 -11.01
C GLY A 6 -5.71 -32.02 -12.19
N PRO A 7 -6.09 -32.67 -13.30
CA PRO A 7 -6.65 -31.98 -14.44
C PRO A 7 -7.86 -31.17 -14.00
N PHE A 8 -7.95 -29.92 -14.46
CA PHE A 8 -9.09 -29.04 -14.23
C PHE A 8 -10.34 -29.71 -14.78
N SER A 9 -11.14 -30.35 -13.93
CA SER A 9 -12.48 -30.78 -14.32
C SER A 9 -13.39 -29.55 -14.34
N ARG A 10 -13.95 -29.21 -15.51
CA ARG A 10 -15.04 -28.24 -15.55
C ARG A 10 -16.16 -28.78 -14.67
N ALA A 11 -16.60 -27.95 -13.72
CA ALA A 11 -17.80 -28.28 -12.94
C ALA A 11 -18.95 -28.53 -13.91
N GLU A 12 -19.71 -29.61 -13.68
CA GLU A 12 -20.90 -29.92 -14.46
C GLU A 12 -21.82 -28.69 -14.50
N LEU A 13 -22.33 -28.38 -15.68
CA LEU A 13 -23.31 -27.32 -15.88
C LEU A 13 -24.52 -27.59 -14.96
N LYS A 14 -24.84 -26.63 -14.10
CA LYS A 14 -26.00 -26.73 -13.22
C LYS A 14 -27.25 -26.97 -14.10
N PRO A 15 -28.10 -27.95 -13.78
CA PRO A 15 -29.28 -28.29 -14.65
C PRO A 15 -30.27 -27.13 -14.83
N ASN A 16 -30.25 -26.13 -13.90
CA ASN A 16 -31.04 -24.90 -14.03
C ASN A 16 -30.14 -23.70 -13.64
N PRO A 17 -29.34 -23.15 -14.57
CA PRO A 17 -28.55 -21.94 -14.30
C PRO A 17 -29.51 -20.77 -14.07
N LYS A 18 -29.30 -20.03 -12.98
CA LYS A 18 -30.03 -18.77 -12.77
C LYS A 18 -29.77 -17.85 -13.96
N PRO A 19 -30.78 -17.14 -14.49
CA PRO A 19 -30.57 -16.17 -15.55
C PRO A 19 -29.50 -15.14 -15.11
N PRO A 20 -28.57 -14.79 -16.04
CA PRO A 20 -27.55 -13.79 -15.71
C PRO A 20 -28.22 -12.43 -15.46
N GLY A 21 -27.72 -11.69 -14.47
CA GLY A 21 -28.21 -10.36 -14.15
C GLY A 21 -28.76 -10.22 -12.73
N ARG A 22 -29.13 -9.01 -12.39
CA ARG A 22 -29.70 -8.68 -11.07
C ARG A 22 -31.18 -9.07 -11.03
N LYS A 23 -31.68 -9.43 -9.83
CA LYS A 23 -33.11 -9.73 -9.65
C LYS A 23 -33.98 -8.53 -10.05
N ALA A 24 -35.16 -8.77 -10.56
CA ALA A 24 -36.16 -7.72 -10.82
C ALA A 24 -36.41 -6.92 -9.51
N GLY A 25 -36.49 -5.58 -9.62
CA GLY A 25 -36.65 -4.69 -8.48
C GLY A 25 -35.34 -4.29 -7.76
N HIS A 26 -34.19 -4.76 -8.21
CA HIS A 26 -32.92 -4.29 -7.65
C HIS A 26 -32.67 -2.81 -8.05
N PRO A 27 -32.44 -1.87 -7.09
CA PRO A 27 -32.20 -0.49 -7.43
C PRO A 27 -30.96 -0.38 -8.34
N ALA A 28 -31.07 0.46 -9.37
CA ALA A 28 -29.97 0.70 -10.31
C ALA A 28 -28.78 1.33 -9.55
N ALA A 29 -27.59 0.74 -9.72
CA ALA A 29 -26.37 1.35 -9.20
C ALA A 29 -25.94 2.46 -10.16
N HIS A 30 -26.18 3.69 -9.79
CA HIS A 30 -25.67 4.87 -10.50
C HIS A 30 -24.30 5.24 -9.98
N ARG A 31 -23.41 5.66 -10.86
CA ARG A 31 -22.16 6.32 -10.44
C ARG A 31 -22.52 7.71 -9.92
N PRO A 32 -21.94 8.17 -8.83
CA PRO A 32 -22.18 9.51 -8.33
C PRO A 32 -21.76 10.54 -9.38
N VAL A 33 -22.53 11.61 -9.48
CA VAL A 33 -22.20 12.76 -10.32
C VAL A 33 -21.02 13.47 -9.69
N PRO A 34 -19.96 13.85 -10.47
CA PRO A 34 -18.83 14.60 -9.92
C PRO A 34 -19.28 15.95 -9.33
N GLU A 35 -18.77 16.29 -8.16
CA GLU A 35 -19.06 17.58 -7.50
C GLU A 35 -18.38 18.76 -8.23
N ARG A 36 -17.26 18.52 -8.89
CA ARG A 36 -16.49 19.51 -9.62
C ARG A 36 -16.39 19.15 -11.09
N VAL A 37 -16.63 20.14 -11.94
CA VAL A 37 -16.45 20.07 -13.39
C VAL A 37 -15.41 21.09 -13.82
N ASP A 38 -14.28 20.65 -14.37
CA ASP A 38 -13.19 21.53 -14.80
C ASP A 38 -13.44 22.13 -16.19
N ARG A 39 -14.19 21.41 -17.06
CA ARG A 39 -14.46 21.84 -18.44
C ARG A 39 -15.81 21.33 -18.92
N THR A 40 -16.59 22.21 -19.53
CA THR A 40 -17.85 21.84 -20.19
C THR A 40 -17.70 21.96 -21.71
N LEU A 41 -18.01 20.91 -22.42
CA LEU A 41 -18.01 20.87 -23.86
C LEU A 41 -19.43 20.57 -24.37
N ARG A 42 -19.78 21.15 -25.50
CA ARG A 42 -21.10 20.93 -26.12
C ARG A 42 -20.96 19.94 -27.29
N ALA A 43 -21.56 18.77 -27.13
CA ALA A 43 -21.74 17.82 -28.22
C ALA A 43 -22.99 18.24 -29.02
N ARG A 44 -22.81 18.71 -30.26
CA ARG A 44 -23.90 19.15 -31.10
C ARG A 44 -24.46 17.98 -31.89
N LEU A 45 -25.76 18.01 -32.14
CA LEU A 45 -26.43 17.08 -33.05
C LEU A 45 -25.89 17.31 -34.48
N PRO A 46 -25.78 16.23 -35.27
CA PRO A 46 -25.63 16.38 -36.73
C PRO A 46 -26.85 17.06 -37.33
N ILE A 47 -26.67 17.76 -38.43
CA ILE A 47 -27.73 18.51 -39.11
C ILE A 47 -28.73 17.54 -39.74
N LEU A 48 -28.22 16.47 -40.36
CA LEU A 48 -28.98 15.48 -41.10
C LEU A 48 -28.87 14.09 -40.51
N CYS A 49 -29.93 13.34 -40.49
CA CYS A 49 -29.99 11.92 -40.22
C CYS A 49 -29.43 11.13 -41.41
N GLN A 50 -28.98 9.91 -41.20
CA GLN A 50 -28.55 8.99 -42.27
C GLN A 50 -29.60 8.75 -43.34
N CYS A 51 -30.89 8.90 -43.02
CA CYS A 51 -31.99 8.82 -43.99
C CYS A 51 -32.20 10.11 -44.79
N GLY A 52 -31.39 11.18 -44.58
CA GLY A 52 -31.53 12.48 -45.25
C GLY A 52 -32.48 13.47 -44.58
N GLY A 53 -33.20 13.08 -43.53
CA GLY A 53 -34.13 13.97 -42.80
C GLY A 53 -33.39 14.93 -41.84
N CYS A 54 -33.95 16.12 -41.63
CA CYS A 54 -33.43 17.09 -40.66
C CYS A 54 -33.65 16.62 -39.23
N ILE A 55 -32.62 16.78 -38.37
CA ILE A 55 -32.70 16.45 -36.96
C ILE A 55 -33.09 17.68 -36.15
N LYS A 56 -34.18 17.56 -35.37
CA LYS A 56 -34.64 18.61 -34.46
C LYS A 56 -34.13 18.31 -33.06
N HIS A 57 -33.55 19.32 -32.40
CA HIS A 57 -33.17 19.20 -30.99
C HIS A 57 -34.39 19.00 -30.10
N ALA A 58 -34.33 18.00 -29.22
CA ALA A 58 -35.40 17.69 -28.25
C ALA A 58 -34.96 17.95 -26.80
N ASP A 59 -33.78 17.48 -26.42
CA ASP A 59 -33.28 17.54 -25.04
C ASP A 59 -31.77 17.57 -25.01
N THR A 60 -31.19 18.02 -23.87
CA THR A 60 -29.74 18.01 -23.60
C THR A 60 -29.49 17.30 -22.29
N GLN A 61 -28.75 16.20 -22.34
CA GLN A 61 -28.37 15.41 -21.17
C GLN A 61 -26.88 15.56 -20.87
N ALA A 62 -26.53 15.56 -19.58
CA ALA A 62 -25.14 15.63 -19.15
C ALA A 62 -24.48 14.25 -19.15
N GLN A 63 -23.28 14.16 -19.73
CA GLN A 63 -22.39 13.03 -19.61
C GLN A 63 -21.08 13.51 -18.98
N TYR A 64 -20.53 12.73 -18.08
CA TYR A 64 -19.28 13.08 -17.38
C TYR A 64 -18.20 12.07 -17.77
N GLN A 65 -17.01 12.60 -18.07
CA GLN A 65 -15.80 11.83 -18.29
C GLN A 65 -14.75 12.31 -17.30
N ILE A 66 -14.26 11.38 -16.46
CA ILE A 66 -13.19 11.64 -15.50
C ILE A 66 -11.91 11.11 -16.09
N ASP A 67 -10.91 11.96 -16.22
CA ASP A 67 -9.62 11.64 -16.82
C ASP A 67 -8.48 12.12 -15.93
N MET A 68 -7.30 11.54 -16.13
CA MET A 68 -6.06 11.92 -15.45
C MET A 68 -5.12 12.54 -16.47
N PRO A 69 -4.71 13.82 -16.29
CA PRO A 69 -3.76 14.43 -17.20
C PRO A 69 -2.41 13.70 -17.14
N MET A 70 -1.83 13.44 -18.29
CA MET A 70 -0.52 12.79 -18.40
C MET A 70 0.49 13.76 -19.05
N PRO A 71 1.70 13.90 -18.47
CA PRO A 71 2.13 13.32 -17.19
C PRO A 71 1.37 13.91 -15.99
N VAL A 72 1.31 13.15 -14.89
CA VAL A 72 0.70 13.64 -13.64
C VAL A 72 1.48 14.86 -13.16
N PRO A 73 0.81 16.00 -12.87
CA PRO A 73 1.49 17.21 -12.40
C PRO A 73 2.26 16.94 -11.11
N VAL A 74 3.55 17.24 -11.11
CA VAL A 74 4.41 17.10 -9.93
C VAL A 74 4.85 18.49 -9.45
N ARG A 75 5.00 18.62 -8.12
CA ARG A 75 5.55 19.84 -7.52
C ARG A 75 7.02 19.63 -7.21
N THR A 76 7.87 20.46 -7.80
CA THR A 76 9.31 20.49 -7.51
C THR A 76 9.60 21.65 -6.56
N THR A 77 10.23 21.36 -5.41
CA THR A 77 10.69 22.36 -4.45
C THR A 77 12.21 22.41 -4.49
N ARG A 78 12.79 23.60 -4.69
CA ARG A 78 14.22 23.87 -4.58
C ARG A 78 14.53 24.35 -3.15
N PHE A 79 15.56 23.77 -2.54
CA PHE A 79 16.12 24.21 -1.26
C PHE A 79 17.51 24.77 -1.52
N ASP A 80 17.73 26.03 -1.20
CA ASP A 80 19.06 26.66 -1.23
C ASP A 80 19.72 26.41 0.12
N VAL A 81 20.64 25.45 0.17
CA VAL A 81 21.26 24.96 1.41
C VAL A 81 22.56 25.72 1.68
N GLU A 82 22.58 26.52 2.72
CA GLU A 82 23.78 27.24 3.16
C GLU A 82 24.83 26.29 3.72
N ILE A 83 26.09 26.53 3.39
CA ILE A 83 27.23 25.74 3.82
C ILE A 83 28.21 26.67 4.54
N GLY A 84 28.67 26.28 5.71
CA GLY A 84 29.64 27.01 6.51
C GLY A 84 30.63 26.09 7.21
N HIS A 85 31.63 26.69 7.85
CA HIS A 85 32.63 25.99 8.63
C HIS A 85 32.70 26.59 10.03
N CYS A 86 32.90 25.75 11.02
CA CYS A 86 33.14 26.20 12.38
C CYS A 86 34.50 26.96 12.46
N MET A 87 34.49 28.17 12.97
CA MET A 87 35.68 28.99 13.07
C MET A 87 36.71 28.44 14.06
N THR A 88 36.26 27.58 15.02
CA THR A 88 37.14 27.01 16.03
C THR A 88 37.76 25.68 15.59
N CYS A 89 36.96 24.77 15.04
CA CYS A 89 37.44 23.40 14.74
C CYS A 89 37.45 23.09 13.22
N GLY A 90 37.06 24.01 12.34
CA GLY A 90 37.02 23.82 10.89
C GLY A 90 35.93 22.88 10.39
N LYS A 91 35.12 22.27 11.26
CA LYS A 91 34.11 21.31 10.87
C LYS A 91 33.08 21.95 9.93
N ARG A 92 32.82 21.27 8.81
CA ARG A 92 31.80 21.68 7.83
C ARG A 92 30.40 21.45 8.41
N HIS A 93 29.56 22.46 8.24
CA HIS A 93 28.12 22.42 8.57
C HIS A 93 27.31 22.77 7.35
N GLN A 94 26.08 22.32 7.31
CA GLN A 94 25.09 22.70 6.29
C GLN A 94 23.74 22.97 6.94
N GLY A 95 23.02 23.92 6.39
CA GLY A 95 21.65 24.21 6.78
C GLY A 95 20.72 23.06 6.46
N ARG A 96 19.57 23.03 7.13
CA ARG A 96 18.51 22.06 6.89
C ARG A 96 17.15 22.72 7.04
N HIS A 97 16.27 22.51 6.07
CA HIS A 97 14.87 22.89 6.15
C HIS A 97 14.02 21.69 6.62
N ALA A 98 12.96 21.94 7.38
CA ALA A 98 12.12 20.89 7.97
C ALA A 98 11.44 19.97 6.91
N GLU A 99 11.13 20.51 5.73
CA GLU A 99 10.52 19.75 4.64
C GLU A 99 11.53 18.92 3.82
N GLN A 100 12.84 19.07 4.03
CA GLN A 100 13.82 18.25 3.33
C GLN A 100 13.72 16.79 3.75
N THR A 101 13.68 15.89 2.77
CA THR A 101 13.62 14.44 3.01
C THR A 101 15.00 13.80 3.17
N SER A 102 16.09 14.54 2.83
CA SER A 102 17.47 14.06 2.89
C SER A 102 18.43 15.26 3.01
N ASP A 103 19.61 15.03 3.58
CA ASP A 103 20.71 16.00 3.65
C ASP A 103 21.68 15.90 2.48
N ALA A 104 21.38 15.03 1.50
CA ALA A 104 22.27 14.79 0.37
C ALA A 104 22.32 16.01 -0.57
N LEU A 105 23.53 16.36 -0.96
CA LEU A 105 23.87 17.44 -1.91
C LEU A 105 24.65 16.87 -3.12
N GLY A 106 24.97 17.72 -4.07
CA GLY A 106 25.73 17.34 -5.28
C GLY A 106 24.95 16.36 -6.19
N SER A 107 25.58 15.30 -6.62
CA SER A 107 24.97 14.29 -7.53
C SER A 107 23.72 13.60 -6.96
N ALA A 108 23.55 13.60 -5.64
CA ALA A 108 22.41 13.05 -4.95
C ALA A 108 21.39 14.11 -4.48
N ALA A 109 21.50 15.35 -4.96
CA ALA A 109 20.63 16.46 -4.52
C ALA A 109 19.17 16.31 -4.97
N VAL A 110 18.90 15.57 -6.06
CA VAL A 110 17.53 15.32 -6.53
C VAL A 110 16.91 14.19 -5.70
N GLN A 111 15.92 14.53 -4.88
CA GLN A 111 15.31 13.64 -3.91
C GLN A 111 13.80 13.47 -4.17
N MET A 112 13.26 12.33 -3.75
CA MET A 112 11.82 12.14 -3.72
C MET A 112 11.20 12.94 -2.57
N GLY A 113 10.13 13.65 -2.87
CA GLY A 113 9.31 14.30 -1.85
C GLY A 113 8.44 13.30 -1.07
N PRO A 114 7.86 13.72 0.07
CA PRO A 114 7.13 12.82 0.97
C PRO A 114 5.90 12.18 0.31
N GLY A 115 5.18 12.90 -0.55
CA GLY A 115 4.04 12.34 -1.29
C GLY A 115 4.43 11.21 -2.22
N LEU A 116 5.53 11.39 -3.00
CA LEU A 116 6.02 10.36 -3.91
C LEU A 116 6.56 9.14 -3.15
N MET A 117 7.22 9.35 -2.00
CA MET A 117 7.64 8.26 -1.10
C MET A 117 6.44 7.47 -0.56
N GLY A 118 5.37 8.16 -0.15
CA GLY A 118 4.13 7.54 0.33
C GLY A 118 3.45 6.67 -0.74
N VAL A 119 3.36 7.18 -1.97
CA VAL A 119 2.82 6.40 -3.10
C VAL A 119 3.69 5.18 -3.39
N ALA A 120 5.03 5.33 -3.41
CA ALA A 120 5.94 4.20 -3.64
C ALA A 120 5.80 3.12 -2.55
N SER A 121 5.69 3.50 -1.28
CA SER A 121 5.48 2.60 -0.17
C SER A 121 4.12 1.88 -0.24
N LEU A 122 3.04 2.60 -0.59
CA LEU A 122 1.72 2.01 -0.82
C LEU A 122 1.76 0.95 -1.93
N LEU A 123 2.40 1.25 -3.07
CA LEU A 123 2.56 0.33 -4.18
C LEU A 123 3.38 -0.91 -3.78
N LYS A 124 4.39 -0.72 -2.92
CA LYS A 124 5.23 -1.82 -2.41
C LYS A 124 4.46 -2.72 -1.45
N HIS A 125 3.90 -2.15 -0.40
CA HIS A 125 3.41 -2.93 0.75
C HIS A 125 1.94 -3.36 0.61
N LYS A 126 1.09 -2.52 0.00
CA LYS A 126 -0.31 -2.87 -0.22
C LYS A 126 -0.54 -3.63 -1.54
N HIS A 127 0.20 -3.26 -2.59
CA HIS A 127 0.01 -3.83 -3.92
C HIS A 127 1.08 -4.85 -4.34
N GLY A 128 2.10 -5.09 -3.49
CA GLY A 128 3.10 -6.13 -3.71
C GLY A 128 4.06 -5.89 -4.88
N LEU A 129 4.14 -4.66 -5.41
CA LEU A 129 4.98 -4.37 -6.57
C LEU A 129 6.47 -4.42 -6.21
N SER A 130 7.30 -4.89 -7.13
CA SER A 130 8.75 -4.77 -7.00
C SER A 130 9.19 -3.31 -7.13
N TYR A 131 10.32 -2.92 -6.50
CA TYR A 131 10.86 -1.55 -6.67
C TYR A 131 11.19 -1.21 -8.13
N GLY A 132 11.49 -2.22 -8.95
CA GLY A 132 11.66 -2.02 -10.39
C GLY A 132 10.36 -1.61 -11.08
N ALA A 133 9.27 -2.32 -10.80
CA ALA A 133 7.95 -2.02 -11.35
C ALA A 133 7.42 -0.66 -10.85
N ILE A 134 7.65 -0.33 -9.56
CA ILE A 134 7.33 0.98 -8.98
C ILE A 134 8.06 2.10 -9.73
N GLY A 135 9.37 1.91 -9.97
CA GLY A 135 10.16 2.90 -10.69
C GLY A 135 9.65 3.15 -12.10
N GLN A 136 9.34 2.09 -12.86
CA GLN A 136 8.78 2.20 -14.20
C GLN A 136 7.40 2.88 -14.22
N LEU A 137 6.53 2.50 -13.28
CA LEU A 137 5.20 3.09 -13.16
C LEU A 137 5.28 4.60 -12.85
N LEU A 138 6.07 4.98 -11.84
CA LEU A 138 6.19 6.38 -11.43
C LEU A 138 6.91 7.23 -12.49
N GLU A 139 7.91 6.69 -13.18
CA GLU A 139 8.54 7.34 -14.32
C GLU A 139 7.53 7.60 -15.45
N GLY A 140 6.72 6.59 -15.81
CA GLY A 140 5.67 6.75 -16.83
C GLY A 140 4.60 7.76 -16.44
N LEU A 141 4.22 7.82 -15.15
CA LEU A 141 3.20 8.75 -14.66
C LEU A 141 3.72 10.19 -14.52
N THR A 142 4.96 10.39 -14.06
CA THR A 142 5.47 11.70 -13.65
C THR A 142 6.55 12.28 -14.58
N GLY A 143 7.11 11.46 -15.47
CA GLY A 143 8.27 11.81 -16.27
C GLY A 143 9.61 11.82 -15.49
N HIS A 144 9.62 11.46 -14.19
CA HIS A 144 10.79 11.54 -13.33
C HIS A 144 11.29 10.14 -12.94
N ARG A 145 12.57 9.91 -13.20
CA ARG A 145 13.24 8.64 -12.91
C ARG A 145 14.03 8.69 -11.60
N PHE A 146 13.83 7.68 -10.76
CA PHE A 146 14.62 7.45 -9.56
C PHE A 146 15.25 6.06 -9.58
N ALA A 147 16.46 5.93 -9.02
CA ALA A 147 17.12 4.66 -8.89
C ALA A 147 16.37 3.75 -7.89
N ARG A 148 16.40 2.42 -8.10
CA ARG A 148 15.78 1.44 -7.20
C ARG A 148 16.21 1.61 -5.75
N SER A 149 17.49 1.89 -5.52
CA SER A 149 18.05 2.16 -4.18
C SER A 149 17.44 3.38 -3.48
N SER A 150 16.87 4.34 -4.24
CA SER A 150 16.17 5.49 -3.67
C SER A 150 14.86 5.07 -3.02
N TYR A 151 14.12 4.14 -3.63
CA TYR A 151 12.89 3.58 -3.07
C TYR A 151 13.16 2.75 -1.81
N VAL A 152 14.20 1.88 -1.85
CA VAL A 152 14.63 1.10 -0.68
C VAL A 152 14.95 2.03 0.50
N ARG A 153 15.80 3.06 0.26
CA ARG A 153 16.15 4.03 1.31
C ARG A 153 14.98 4.86 1.81
N ALA A 154 14.00 5.15 0.95
CA ALA A 154 12.78 5.83 1.35
C ALA A 154 11.94 4.95 2.30
N ASP A 155 11.79 3.67 1.99
CA ASP A 155 11.09 2.69 2.84
C ASP A 155 11.79 2.49 4.19
N THR A 156 13.12 2.36 4.20
CA THR A 156 13.90 2.27 5.46
C THR A 156 13.62 3.47 6.35
N ARG A 157 13.71 4.70 5.81
CA ARG A 157 13.40 5.92 6.58
C ARG A 157 11.95 5.99 7.04
N LEU A 158 11.01 5.48 6.25
CA LEU A 158 9.62 5.41 6.64
C LEU A 158 9.43 4.41 7.79
N ALA A 159 10.03 3.24 7.70
CA ALA A 159 10.00 2.23 8.75
C ALA A 159 10.54 2.80 10.08
N GLU A 160 11.70 3.48 10.06
CA GLU A 160 12.26 4.15 11.25
C GLU A 160 11.28 5.14 11.87
N ARG A 161 10.59 5.95 11.06
CA ARG A 161 9.58 6.91 11.55
C ARG A 161 8.33 6.24 12.13
N LEU A 162 8.00 5.05 11.66
CA LEU A 162 6.83 4.30 12.08
C LEU A 162 7.08 3.40 13.30
N LEU A 163 8.33 3.24 13.77
CA LEU A 163 8.67 2.41 14.93
C LEU A 163 7.81 2.72 16.16
N GLY A 164 7.62 4.01 16.48
CA GLY A 164 6.77 4.42 17.59
C GLY A 164 5.30 4.09 17.41
N THR A 165 4.81 4.08 16.16
CA THR A 165 3.44 3.66 15.84
C THR A 165 3.31 2.14 15.97
N TYR A 166 4.27 1.39 15.44
CA TYR A 166 4.34 -0.06 15.58
C TYR A 166 4.34 -0.48 17.06
N ALA A 167 5.20 0.14 17.89
CA ALA A 167 5.24 -0.14 19.32
C ALA A 167 3.90 0.11 20.02
N ARG A 168 3.18 1.19 19.65
CA ARG A 168 1.82 1.44 20.19
C ARG A 168 0.81 0.38 19.75
N MET A 169 0.90 -0.10 18.52
CA MET A 169 0.03 -1.20 18.04
C MET A 169 0.29 -2.49 18.82
N VAL A 170 1.56 -2.84 19.06
CA VAL A 170 1.95 -3.99 19.90
C VAL A 170 1.41 -3.84 21.32
N LEU A 171 1.56 -2.66 21.94
CA LEU A 171 1.00 -2.40 23.28
C LEU A 171 -0.53 -2.51 23.32
N GLN A 172 -1.20 -2.13 22.26
CA GLN A 172 -2.66 -2.27 22.18
C GLN A 172 -3.09 -3.73 22.00
N LEU A 173 -2.33 -4.55 21.26
CA LEU A 173 -2.55 -5.98 21.17
C LEU A 173 -2.38 -6.66 22.54
N LYS A 174 -1.33 -6.30 23.31
CA LYS A 174 -1.08 -6.82 24.67
C LYS A 174 -2.24 -6.58 25.65
N ARG A 175 -3.03 -5.54 25.42
CA ARG A 175 -4.20 -5.18 26.24
C ARG A 175 -5.50 -5.75 25.71
N GLY A 176 -5.46 -6.50 24.60
CA GLY A 176 -6.63 -7.08 23.96
C GLY A 176 -7.17 -8.27 24.72
N ALA A 177 -8.49 -8.51 24.65
CA ALA A 177 -9.12 -9.69 25.23
C ALA A 177 -8.84 -10.98 24.45
N VAL A 178 -8.52 -10.86 23.15
CA VAL A 178 -8.23 -11.99 22.25
C VAL A 178 -7.08 -11.61 21.32
N ALA A 179 -6.17 -12.54 21.11
CA ALA A 179 -5.13 -12.44 20.07
C ALA A 179 -5.16 -13.70 19.19
N TYR A 180 -5.20 -13.51 17.87
CA TYR A 180 -5.02 -14.55 16.86
C TYR A 180 -3.55 -14.56 16.45
N VAL A 181 -2.93 -15.72 16.45
CA VAL A 181 -1.50 -15.88 16.12
C VAL A 181 -1.34 -16.97 15.07
N ASP A 182 -0.50 -16.70 14.11
CA ASP A 182 -0.09 -17.65 13.07
C ASP A 182 1.34 -17.34 12.61
N GLU A 183 2.05 -18.32 12.06
CA GLU A 183 3.39 -18.14 11.52
C GLU A 183 3.58 -18.89 10.22
N THR A 184 4.45 -18.37 9.37
CA THR A 184 4.85 -19.01 8.11
C THR A 184 6.34 -18.91 7.89
N GLY A 185 6.91 -19.92 7.21
CA GLY A 185 8.33 -19.91 6.85
C GLY A 185 8.67 -18.69 5.99
N TRP A 186 9.74 -18.00 6.34
CA TRP A 186 10.26 -16.83 5.67
C TRP A 186 11.75 -16.97 5.36
N ARG A 187 12.30 -16.07 4.54
CA ARG A 187 13.74 -16.01 4.28
C ARG A 187 14.21 -14.56 4.29
N VAL A 188 15.29 -14.30 5.01
CA VAL A 188 15.97 -13.00 5.02
C VAL A 188 17.38 -13.18 4.48
N GLY A 189 17.69 -12.57 3.33
CA GLY A 189 18.98 -12.74 2.67
C GLY A 189 19.36 -14.20 2.35
N GLY A 190 18.37 -15.08 2.16
CA GLY A 190 18.57 -16.52 1.95
C GLY A 190 18.60 -17.35 3.23
N ALA A 191 18.80 -16.76 4.41
CA ALA A 191 18.74 -17.44 5.70
C ALA A 191 17.27 -17.77 6.08
N PRO A 192 17.03 -18.93 6.73
CA PRO A 192 15.71 -19.25 7.27
C PRO A 192 15.26 -18.23 8.31
N ALA A 193 13.99 -17.87 8.28
CA ALA A 193 13.33 -17.02 9.24
C ALA A 193 11.85 -17.40 9.31
N TRP A 194 11.08 -16.77 10.20
CA TRP A 194 9.66 -16.97 10.37
C TRP A 194 8.95 -15.61 10.36
N LEU A 195 7.92 -15.50 9.52
CA LEU A 195 7.00 -14.38 9.54
C LEU A 195 5.85 -14.72 10.47
N TRP A 196 5.77 -13.98 11.57
CA TRP A 196 4.72 -14.07 12.56
C TRP A 196 3.65 -13.02 12.27
N VAL A 197 2.40 -13.39 12.45
CA VAL A 197 1.27 -12.48 12.48
C VAL A 197 0.57 -12.58 13.82
N VAL A 198 0.30 -11.44 14.44
CA VAL A 198 -0.54 -11.34 15.64
C VAL A 198 -1.64 -10.33 15.36
N ALA A 199 -2.89 -10.72 15.54
CA ALA A 199 -4.03 -9.89 15.18
C ALA A 199 -5.14 -9.93 16.26
N ASN A 200 -5.94 -8.89 16.30
CA ASN A 200 -7.27 -8.87 16.90
C ASN A 200 -8.25 -8.16 15.94
N ASP A 201 -9.46 -7.89 16.37
CA ASP A 201 -10.50 -7.27 15.51
C ASP A 201 -10.12 -5.88 14.98
N ALA A 202 -9.17 -5.19 15.60
CA ALA A 202 -8.80 -3.81 15.26
C ALA A 202 -7.40 -3.68 14.65
N ILE A 203 -6.46 -4.57 14.97
CA ILE A 203 -5.04 -4.42 14.67
C ILE A 203 -4.44 -5.73 14.19
N THR A 204 -3.57 -5.65 13.19
CA THR A 204 -2.69 -6.73 12.75
C THR A 204 -1.25 -6.25 12.82
N VAL A 205 -0.38 -7.02 13.46
CA VAL A 205 1.06 -6.78 13.57
C VAL A 205 1.81 -7.95 12.97
N TYR A 206 2.88 -7.65 12.27
CA TYR A 206 3.80 -8.63 11.71
C TYR A 206 5.18 -8.49 12.36
N ALA A 207 5.83 -9.62 12.61
CA ALA A 207 7.24 -9.68 13.02
C ALA A 207 7.97 -10.73 12.21
N ILE A 208 9.26 -10.51 11.93
CA ILE A 208 10.12 -11.49 11.29
C ILE A 208 11.19 -11.86 12.32
N GLU A 209 11.23 -13.15 12.67
CA GLU A 209 12.09 -13.68 13.70
C GLU A 209 12.86 -14.91 13.16
N ASP A 210 13.99 -15.22 13.76
CA ASP A 210 14.80 -16.40 13.45
C ASP A 210 14.28 -17.68 14.13
N SER A 211 13.37 -17.53 15.09
CA SER A 211 12.77 -18.62 15.87
C SER A 211 11.30 -18.86 15.52
N ARG A 212 10.88 -20.11 15.62
CA ARG A 212 9.49 -20.57 15.61
C ARG A 212 9.01 -20.90 17.04
N GLY A 213 9.77 -20.53 18.06
CA GLY A 213 9.49 -20.87 19.45
C GLY A 213 8.47 -19.94 20.11
N HIS A 214 7.94 -20.38 21.25
CA HIS A 214 6.96 -19.64 22.06
C HIS A 214 7.49 -18.31 22.60
N GLU A 215 8.83 -18.16 22.71
CA GLU A 215 9.44 -16.91 23.15
C GLU A 215 9.07 -15.73 22.26
N VAL A 216 8.86 -15.97 20.96
CA VAL A 216 8.44 -14.91 20.04
C VAL A 216 7.09 -14.32 20.45
N ILE A 217 6.14 -15.19 20.82
CA ILE A 217 4.82 -14.77 21.29
C ILE A 217 4.92 -14.03 22.61
N LYS A 218 5.75 -14.53 23.56
CA LYS A 218 6.04 -13.83 24.82
C LYS A 218 6.62 -12.43 24.59
N ASN A 219 7.52 -12.27 23.64
CA ASN A 219 8.09 -10.99 23.30
C ASN A 219 7.04 -10.03 22.69
N LEU A 220 6.16 -10.54 21.82
CA LEU A 220 5.13 -9.76 21.14
C LEU A 220 3.95 -9.41 22.05
N LEU A 221 3.45 -10.36 22.86
CA LEU A 221 2.27 -10.17 23.70
C LEU A 221 2.60 -9.86 25.16
N GLY A 222 3.80 -10.20 25.63
CA GLY A 222 4.19 -10.13 27.04
C GLY A 222 3.92 -11.44 27.77
N SER A 223 4.69 -11.70 28.83
CA SER A 223 4.48 -12.85 29.73
C SER A 223 3.22 -12.70 30.59
N ASP A 224 2.68 -11.50 30.68
CA ASP A 224 1.51 -11.11 31.47
C ASP A 224 0.24 -10.93 30.60
N PHE A 225 0.24 -11.45 29.38
CA PHE A 225 -0.95 -11.40 28.54
C PHE A 225 -2.12 -12.18 29.14
N ALA A 226 -3.14 -11.46 29.58
CA ALA A 226 -4.31 -12.03 30.26
C ALA A 226 -5.48 -12.40 29.30
N GLY A 227 -5.31 -12.18 27.99
CA GLY A 227 -6.32 -12.46 26.98
C GLY A 227 -6.31 -13.92 26.52
N VAL A 228 -7.28 -14.28 25.68
CA VAL A 228 -7.35 -15.58 25.03
C VAL A 228 -6.46 -15.60 23.79
N LEU A 229 -5.49 -16.52 23.75
CA LEU A 229 -4.69 -16.79 22.56
C LEU A 229 -5.41 -17.80 21.67
N LYS A 230 -5.64 -17.46 20.40
CA LYS A 230 -6.18 -18.35 19.38
C LYS A 230 -5.11 -18.63 18.32
N ALA A 231 -4.71 -19.88 18.21
CA ALA A 231 -3.70 -20.36 17.26
C ALA A 231 -4.17 -21.68 16.63
N ASP A 232 -3.43 -22.14 15.62
CA ASP A 232 -3.55 -23.52 15.18
C ASP A 232 -3.00 -24.49 16.25
N CYS A 233 -3.19 -25.79 16.06
CA CYS A 233 -2.75 -26.83 17.01
C CYS A 233 -1.23 -27.08 16.99
N PHE A 234 -0.39 -26.08 16.71
CA PHE A 234 1.05 -26.23 16.76
C PHE A 234 1.55 -26.25 18.21
N THR A 235 2.37 -27.25 18.55
CA THR A 235 2.83 -27.53 19.92
C THR A 235 3.56 -26.40 20.64
N ALA A 236 4.11 -25.41 19.90
CA ALA A 236 4.72 -24.24 20.51
C ALA A 236 3.71 -23.36 21.28
N TYR A 237 2.41 -23.45 20.97
CA TYR A 237 1.35 -22.72 21.66
C TYR A 237 0.84 -23.42 22.94
N ASP A 238 1.13 -24.73 23.08
CA ASP A 238 0.72 -25.55 24.23
C ASP A 238 1.76 -25.54 25.36
N SER A 239 2.84 -24.77 25.25
CA SER A 239 3.89 -24.77 26.24
C SER A 239 3.40 -24.19 27.57
N LYS A 240 3.65 -24.88 28.69
CA LYS A 240 3.39 -24.38 30.06
C LYS A 240 3.97 -22.98 30.31
N ALA A 241 4.96 -22.61 29.53
CA ALA A 241 5.60 -21.29 29.58
C ALA A 241 4.71 -20.14 29.07
N LEU A 242 3.58 -20.42 28.41
CA LEU A 242 2.56 -19.43 28.02
C LEU A 242 1.38 -19.39 29.01
N ALA A 243 1.31 -20.34 29.95
CA ALA A 243 0.21 -20.52 30.92
C ALA A 243 0.54 -19.99 32.32
N ASP A 244 1.81 -19.68 32.60
CA ASP A 244 2.32 -19.04 33.82
C ASP A 244 2.58 -17.55 33.57
#